data_6431d164e42abb721b97206f23146b6e
#
_entry.id   6431d164e42abb721b97206f23146b6e
#
_cell.length_a   1.000
_cell.length_b   1.000
_cell.length_c   1.000
_cell.angle_alpha   90.00
_cell.angle_beta   90.00
_cell.angle_gamma   90.00
#
_symmetry.space_group_name_H-M   'P 1'
#
loop_
_entity.id
_entity.type
_entity.pdbx_description
1 polymer ?
#
loop_
_entity_poly.entity_id
_entity_poly.type
_entity_poly.pdbx_seq_one_letter_code
_entity_poly.pdbx_strand_id
1 'polypeptide(L)'
;MNDLEMYRESLALCDDKIIDALVERSKIVEKIMAYKEEYGMPILQPQQEAKQALRLEEKLNDNKYREEIMDIFECIRMNSKKIQARKLFDYNIVMIGFMGAGKSTVAEYLSTMFAMEVVEMDQEIVKEEGMSIPDIFATY
;
A
#
# COMPACT_ATOMS: atom_id res chain seq x y z
N MET A 1 29.56 -4.59 -29.38
CA MET A 1 28.85 -4.37 -28.09
C MET A 1 29.87 -4.70 -26.99
N ASN A 2 30.07 -3.81 -26.07
CA ASN A 2 30.95 -4.09 -24.92
C ASN A 2 30.17 -4.88 -23.85
N ASP A 3 30.89 -5.53 -22.92
CA ASP A 3 30.26 -6.34 -21.87
C ASP A 3 29.25 -5.56 -21.03
N LEU A 4 29.49 -4.27 -20.81
CA LEU A 4 28.60 -3.40 -20.05
C LEU A 4 27.24 -3.18 -20.76
N GLU A 5 27.27 -3.01 -22.07
CA GLU A 5 26.04 -2.88 -22.87
C GLU A 5 25.23 -4.18 -22.83
N MET A 6 25.87 -5.31 -22.96
CA MET A 6 25.22 -6.62 -22.85
C MET A 6 24.59 -6.84 -21.45
N TYR A 7 25.27 -6.42 -20.38
CA TYR A 7 24.69 -6.50 -19.03
C TYR A 7 23.50 -5.56 -18.84
N ARG A 8 23.53 -4.37 -19.41
CA ARG A 8 22.38 -3.42 -19.38
C ARG A 8 21.16 -3.96 -20.14
N GLU A 9 21.37 -4.58 -21.28
CA GLU A 9 20.29 -5.25 -22.03
C GLU A 9 19.71 -6.42 -21.23
N SER A 10 20.57 -7.22 -20.61
CA SER A 10 20.13 -8.32 -19.74
C SER A 10 19.33 -7.84 -18.54
N LEU A 11 19.72 -6.70 -17.95
CA LEU A 11 18.99 -6.07 -16.86
C LEU A 11 17.60 -5.61 -17.31
N ALA A 12 17.51 -4.95 -18.45
CA ALA A 12 16.22 -4.52 -19.02
C ALA A 12 15.27 -5.72 -19.26
N LEU A 13 15.77 -6.83 -19.75
CA LEU A 13 14.98 -8.07 -19.90
C LEU A 13 14.52 -8.65 -18.56
N CYS A 14 15.29 -8.49 -17.50
CA CYS A 14 14.86 -8.86 -16.15
C CYS A 14 13.76 -7.93 -15.63
N ASP A 15 13.89 -6.63 -15.87
CA ASP A 15 12.88 -5.64 -15.48
C ASP A 15 11.54 -5.91 -16.19
N ASP A 16 11.56 -6.23 -17.46
CA ASP A 16 10.36 -6.61 -18.21
C ASP A 16 9.65 -7.83 -17.59
N LYS A 17 10.40 -8.85 -17.16
CA LYS A 17 9.82 -10.02 -16.46
C LYS A 17 9.21 -9.64 -15.11
N ILE A 18 9.81 -8.71 -14.38
CA ILE A 18 9.28 -8.20 -13.12
C ILE A 18 7.96 -7.46 -13.37
N ILE A 19 7.92 -6.61 -14.40
CA ILE A 19 6.71 -5.88 -14.79
C ILE A 19 5.59 -6.86 -15.15
N ASP A 20 5.85 -7.83 -15.99
CA ASP A 20 4.87 -8.84 -16.40
C ASP A 20 4.34 -9.64 -15.20
N ALA A 21 5.23 -10.05 -14.29
CA ALA A 21 4.85 -10.77 -13.08
C ALA A 21 4.00 -9.90 -12.13
N LEU A 22 4.30 -8.61 -11.99
CA LEU A 22 3.52 -7.67 -11.18
C LEU A 22 2.14 -7.42 -11.77
N VAL A 23 2.02 -7.29 -13.08
CA VAL A 23 0.73 -7.17 -13.79
C VAL A 23 -0.12 -8.42 -13.58
N GLU A 24 0.47 -9.60 -13.75
CA GLU A 24 -0.23 -10.87 -13.53
C GLU A 24 -0.68 -11.01 -12.08
N ARG A 25 0.21 -10.71 -11.13
CA ARG A 25 -0.10 -10.74 -9.70
C ARG A 25 -1.26 -9.79 -9.35
N SER A 26 -1.28 -8.59 -9.91
CA SER A 26 -2.36 -7.62 -9.70
C SER A 26 -3.71 -8.14 -10.20
N LYS A 27 -3.74 -8.77 -11.38
CA LYS A 27 -4.95 -9.42 -11.91
C LYS A 27 -5.44 -10.58 -11.01
N ILE A 28 -4.52 -11.32 -10.41
CA ILE A 28 -4.86 -12.39 -9.46
C ILE A 28 -5.46 -11.81 -8.18
N VAL A 29 -4.91 -10.71 -7.67
CA VAL A 29 -5.47 -10.00 -6.50
C VAL A 29 -6.90 -9.56 -6.78
N GLU A 30 -7.18 -8.98 -7.96
CA GLU A 30 -8.54 -8.59 -8.34
C GLU A 30 -9.50 -9.79 -8.42
N LYS A 31 -9.05 -10.93 -8.94
CA LYS A 31 -9.86 -12.17 -8.96
C LYS A 31 -10.15 -12.69 -7.55
N ILE A 32 -9.17 -12.65 -6.65
CA ILE A 32 -9.37 -13.02 -5.24
C ILE A 32 -10.40 -12.09 -4.59
N MET A 33 -10.34 -10.79 -4.86
CA MET A 33 -11.33 -9.84 -4.36
C MET A 33 -12.74 -10.14 -4.85
N ALA A 34 -12.90 -10.36 -6.17
CA ALA A 34 -14.18 -10.71 -6.75
C ALA A 34 -14.76 -12.00 -6.16
N TYR A 35 -13.93 -13.01 -5.96
CA TYR A 35 -14.33 -14.25 -5.31
C TYR A 35 -14.80 -14.04 -3.86
N LYS A 36 -14.05 -13.27 -3.08
CA LYS A 36 -14.42 -12.97 -1.70
C LYS A 36 -15.75 -12.21 -1.61
N GLU A 37 -15.98 -11.27 -2.50
CA GLU A 37 -17.23 -10.52 -2.60
C GLU A 37 -18.40 -11.43 -2.94
N GLU A 38 -18.26 -12.29 -3.94
CA GLU A 38 -19.30 -13.24 -4.37
C GLU A 38 -19.73 -14.21 -3.25
N TYR A 39 -18.74 -14.68 -2.46
CA TYR A 39 -19.00 -15.66 -1.39
C TYR A 39 -19.12 -15.05 0.01
N GLY A 40 -19.19 -13.74 0.13
CA GLY A 40 -19.34 -13.03 1.41
C GLY A 40 -18.18 -13.28 2.38
N MET A 41 -16.97 -13.49 1.85
CA MET A 41 -15.77 -13.77 2.67
C MET A 41 -15.14 -12.49 3.20
N PRO A 42 -14.50 -12.52 4.38
CA PRO A 42 -13.77 -11.38 4.90
C PRO A 42 -12.66 -10.96 3.94
N ILE A 43 -12.59 -9.67 3.64
CA ILE A 43 -11.56 -9.10 2.77
C ILE A 43 -10.19 -9.20 3.43
N LEU A 44 -10.13 -8.85 4.70
CA LEU A 44 -8.92 -8.94 5.51
C LEU A 44 -8.80 -10.33 6.10
N GLN A 45 -7.71 -10.99 5.79
CA GLN A 45 -7.40 -12.33 6.30
C GLN A 45 -5.95 -12.36 6.81
N PRO A 46 -5.70 -11.88 8.05
CA PRO A 46 -4.35 -11.79 8.62
C PRO A 46 -3.58 -13.11 8.60
N GLN A 47 -4.30 -14.23 8.75
CA GLN A 47 -3.70 -15.57 8.71
C GLN A 47 -3.13 -15.91 7.33
N GLN A 48 -3.76 -15.45 6.25
CA GLN A 48 -3.25 -15.65 4.89
C GLN A 48 -2.04 -14.74 4.61
N GLU A 49 -2.05 -13.52 5.12
CA GLU A 49 -0.89 -12.63 5.05
C GLU A 49 0.31 -13.23 5.79
N ALA A 50 0.10 -13.79 6.98
CA ALA A 50 1.15 -14.46 7.74
C ALA A 50 1.72 -15.68 7.01
N LYS A 51 0.86 -16.50 6.38
CA LYS A 51 1.31 -17.66 5.57
C LYS A 51 2.16 -17.22 4.37
N GLN A 52 1.77 -16.15 3.70
CA GLN A 52 2.54 -15.62 2.57
C GLN A 52 3.90 -15.08 3.01
N ALA A 53 3.96 -14.39 4.15
CA ALA A 53 5.20 -13.88 4.72
C ALA A 53 6.16 -15.04 5.06
N LEU A 54 5.68 -16.07 5.75
CA LEU A 54 6.48 -17.26 6.08
C LEU A 54 7.01 -17.97 4.84
N ARG A 55 6.16 -18.17 3.83
CA ARG A 55 6.59 -18.77 2.56
C ARG A 55 7.70 -17.99 1.89
N LEU A 56 7.63 -16.65 1.93
CA LEU A 56 8.64 -15.78 1.35
C LEU A 56 9.96 -15.88 2.13
N GLU A 57 9.89 -15.87 3.46
CA GLU A 57 11.05 -16.05 4.33
C GLU A 57 11.74 -17.40 4.08
N GLU A 58 10.99 -18.48 4.02
CA GLU A 58 11.52 -19.82 3.72
C GLU A 58 12.22 -19.86 2.35
N LYS A 59 11.61 -19.26 1.33
CA LYS A 59 12.17 -19.22 -0.03
C LYS A 59 13.47 -18.42 -0.11
N LEU A 60 13.62 -17.41 0.73
CA LEU A 60 14.78 -16.51 0.76
C LEU A 60 15.78 -16.82 1.88
N ASN A 61 15.63 -17.93 2.60
CA ASN A 61 16.37 -18.20 3.83
C ASN A 61 17.89 -18.03 3.67
N ASP A 62 18.48 -18.56 2.61
CA ASP A 62 19.94 -18.50 2.38
C ASP A 62 20.31 -17.54 1.22
N ASN A 63 19.40 -16.67 0.81
CA ASN A 63 19.65 -15.76 -0.30
C ASN A 63 20.36 -14.50 0.18
N LYS A 64 21.46 -14.13 -0.47
CA LYS A 64 22.23 -12.93 -0.11
C LYS A 64 21.50 -11.61 -0.34
N TYR A 65 20.46 -11.60 -1.14
CA TYR A 65 19.58 -10.44 -1.42
C TYR A 65 18.27 -10.50 -0.64
N ARG A 66 18.24 -11.28 0.44
CA ARG A 66 17.01 -11.51 1.23
C ARG A 66 16.39 -10.22 1.71
N GLU A 67 17.17 -9.32 2.30
CA GLU A 67 16.67 -8.08 2.88
C GLU A 67 16.05 -7.18 1.82
N GLU A 68 16.75 -6.96 0.71
CA GLU A 68 16.29 -6.11 -0.39
C GLU A 68 15.02 -6.69 -1.05
N ILE A 69 14.96 -8.01 -1.22
CA ILE A 69 13.78 -8.66 -1.80
C ILE A 69 12.59 -8.59 -0.83
N MET A 70 12.82 -8.77 0.48
CA MET A 70 11.76 -8.65 1.49
C MET A 70 11.17 -7.23 1.51
N ASP A 71 12.00 -6.20 1.43
CA ASP A 71 11.56 -4.80 1.35
C ASP A 71 10.71 -4.54 0.09
N ILE A 72 11.12 -5.07 -1.05
CA ILE A 72 10.35 -4.97 -2.30
C ILE A 72 8.99 -5.67 -2.16
N PHE A 73 8.94 -6.86 -1.55
CA PHE A 73 7.68 -7.57 -1.34
C PHE A 73 6.75 -6.86 -0.34
N GLU A 74 7.30 -6.15 0.64
CA GLU A 74 6.49 -5.27 1.50
C GLU A 74 5.81 -4.16 0.68
N CYS A 75 6.55 -3.51 -0.23
CA CYS A 75 5.99 -2.53 -1.16
C CYS A 75 4.91 -3.15 -2.08
N ILE A 76 5.15 -4.35 -2.61
CA ILE A 76 4.19 -5.09 -3.43
C ILE A 76 2.90 -5.37 -2.64
N ARG A 77 3.03 -5.79 -1.38
CA ARG A 77 1.90 -6.07 -0.49
C ARG A 77 1.09 -4.81 -0.21
N MET A 78 1.76 -3.70 0.10
CA MET A 78 1.10 -2.41 0.31
C MET A 78 0.37 -1.92 -0.95
N ASN A 79 0.96 -2.07 -2.12
CA ASN A 79 0.31 -1.74 -3.39
C ASN A 79 -0.90 -2.63 -3.69
N SER A 80 -0.85 -3.91 -3.32
CA SER A 80 -2.00 -4.81 -3.41
C SER A 80 -3.17 -4.34 -2.53
N LYS A 81 -2.89 -3.85 -1.31
CA LYS A 81 -3.90 -3.23 -0.44
C LYS A 81 -4.51 -1.97 -1.06
N LYS A 82 -3.72 -1.14 -1.75
CA LYS A 82 -4.22 0.02 -2.49
C LYS A 82 -5.17 -0.38 -3.62
N ILE A 83 -4.86 -1.43 -4.37
CA ILE A 83 -5.73 -1.97 -5.43
C ILE A 83 -7.06 -2.43 -4.83
N GLN A 84 -7.01 -3.14 -3.70
CA GLN A 84 -8.20 -3.61 -2.98
C GLN A 84 -9.02 -2.44 -2.46
N ALA A 85 -8.39 -1.45 -1.85
CA ALA A 85 -9.06 -0.26 -1.33
C ALA A 85 -9.79 0.53 -2.42
N ARG A 86 -9.19 0.73 -3.59
CA ARG A 86 -9.83 1.40 -4.73
C ARG A 86 -11.08 0.68 -5.22
N LYS A 87 -11.11 -0.63 -5.11
CA LYS A 87 -12.28 -1.43 -5.52
C LYS A 87 -13.40 -1.38 -4.49
N LEU A 88 -13.05 -1.27 -3.19
CA LEU A 88 -14.00 -1.20 -2.09
C LEU A 88 -14.53 0.21 -1.83
N PHE A 89 -13.69 1.19 -2.01
CA PHE A 89 -13.94 2.59 -1.68
C PHE A 89 -13.64 3.45 -2.92
N ASP A 90 -14.67 3.73 -3.70
CA ASP A 90 -14.62 4.66 -4.84
C ASP A 90 -14.85 6.12 -4.42
N TYR A 91 -14.86 6.38 -3.10
CA TYR A 91 -15.11 7.66 -2.46
C TYR A 91 -14.11 7.93 -1.31
N ASN A 92 -13.96 9.19 -0.97
CA ASN A 92 -13.18 9.60 0.19
C ASN A 92 -13.97 9.37 1.48
N ILE A 93 -13.29 8.87 2.51
CA ILE A 93 -13.84 8.74 3.86
C ILE A 93 -13.49 10.00 4.64
N VAL A 94 -14.51 10.75 5.03
CA VAL A 94 -14.36 11.95 5.87
C VAL A 94 -14.78 11.62 7.29
N MET A 95 -13.87 11.82 8.24
CA MET A 95 -14.15 11.59 9.65
C MET A 95 -14.36 12.90 10.37
N ILE A 96 -15.51 13.00 11.06
CA ILE A 96 -15.94 14.17 11.82
C ILE A 96 -16.14 13.75 13.27
N GLY A 97 -15.74 14.63 14.19
CA GLY A 97 -15.96 14.41 15.62
C GLY A 97 -15.08 15.29 16.48
N PHE A 98 -15.41 15.38 17.76
CA PHE A 98 -14.62 16.12 18.73
C PHE A 98 -13.26 15.47 19.00
N MET A 99 -12.34 16.22 19.58
CA MET A 99 -11.07 15.70 20.07
C MET A 99 -11.33 14.54 21.05
N GLY A 100 -10.57 13.43 20.87
CA GLY A 100 -10.75 12.21 21.67
C GLY A 100 -11.89 11.29 21.24
N ALA A 101 -12.59 11.57 20.14
CA ALA A 101 -13.64 10.69 19.58
C ALA A 101 -13.12 9.43 18.87
N GLY A 102 -11.79 9.25 18.77
CA GLY A 102 -11.17 8.09 18.13
C GLY A 102 -10.92 8.23 16.62
N LYS A 103 -11.03 9.45 16.05
CA LYS A 103 -10.78 9.72 14.63
C LYS A 103 -9.39 9.25 14.16
N SER A 104 -8.35 9.63 14.91
CA SER A 104 -6.96 9.27 14.58
C SER A 104 -6.73 7.76 14.63
N THR A 105 -7.34 7.05 15.58
CA THR A 105 -7.26 5.58 15.71
C THR A 105 -7.88 4.90 14.50
N VAL A 106 -9.06 5.35 14.07
CA VAL A 106 -9.73 4.80 12.87
C VAL A 106 -8.97 5.13 11.60
N ALA A 107 -8.43 6.36 11.47
CA ALA A 107 -7.62 6.77 10.33
C ALA A 107 -6.35 5.92 10.22
N GLU A 108 -5.66 5.68 11.34
CA GLU A 108 -4.48 4.81 11.40
C GLU A 108 -4.83 3.37 11.00
N TYR A 109 -5.94 2.84 11.47
CA TYR A 109 -6.43 1.52 11.08
C TYR A 109 -6.66 1.43 9.57
N LEU A 110 -7.39 2.36 8.98
CA LEU A 110 -7.67 2.40 7.53
C LEU A 110 -6.38 2.54 6.71
N SER A 111 -5.45 3.37 7.16
CA SER A 111 -4.15 3.53 6.52
C SER A 111 -3.35 2.22 6.53
N THR A 112 -3.29 1.55 7.67
CA THR A 112 -2.53 0.31 7.83
C THR A 112 -3.16 -0.86 7.07
N MET A 113 -4.48 -1.02 7.17
CA MET A 113 -5.17 -2.17 6.61
C MET A 113 -5.45 -2.06 5.13
N PHE A 114 -5.70 -0.86 4.61
CA PHE A 114 -6.08 -0.61 3.22
C PHE A 114 -5.09 0.27 2.46
N ALA A 115 -3.98 0.65 3.08
CA ALA A 115 -3.00 1.59 2.53
C ALA A 115 -3.64 2.91 2.04
N MET A 116 -4.67 3.38 2.75
CA MET A 116 -5.31 4.66 2.49
C MET A 116 -4.42 5.81 2.96
N GLU A 117 -4.37 6.87 2.18
CA GLU A 117 -3.70 8.10 2.57
C GLU A 117 -4.52 8.83 3.62
N VAL A 118 -3.88 9.25 4.71
CA VAL A 118 -4.50 10.07 5.74
C VAL A 118 -4.15 11.53 5.49
N VAL A 119 -5.18 12.35 5.32
CA VAL A 119 -5.05 13.80 5.16
C VAL A 119 -5.58 14.49 6.40
N GLU A 120 -4.71 15.15 7.13
CA GLU A 120 -5.04 15.98 8.29
C GLU A 120 -5.42 17.38 7.82
N MET A 121 -6.70 17.74 7.89
CA MET A 121 -7.21 19.00 7.36
C MET A 121 -6.53 20.22 7.98
N ASP A 122 -6.25 20.19 9.29
CA ASP A 122 -5.56 21.28 9.97
C ASP A 122 -4.15 21.51 9.42
N GLN A 123 -3.44 20.44 9.10
CA GLN A 123 -2.10 20.52 8.53
C GLN A 123 -2.13 21.08 7.09
N GLU A 124 -3.11 20.69 6.28
CA GLU A 124 -3.27 21.22 4.93
C GLU A 124 -3.65 22.70 4.95
N ILE A 125 -4.54 23.12 5.84
CA ILE A 125 -4.91 24.53 6.03
C ILE A 125 -3.69 25.36 6.44
N VAL A 126 -2.91 24.90 7.42
CA VAL A 126 -1.67 25.58 7.85
C VAL A 126 -0.68 25.72 6.70
N LYS A 127 -0.57 24.70 5.85
CA LYS A 127 0.32 24.68 4.69
C LYS A 127 -0.13 25.67 3.61
N GLU A 128 -1.44 25.74 3.32
CA GLU A 128 -2.00 26.67 2.33
C GLU A 128 -1.92 28.12 2.80
N GLU A 129 -2.30 28.39 4.04
CA GLU A 129 -2.35 29.74 4.61
C GLU A 129 -0.96 30.28 5.06
N GLY A 130 0.01 29.38 5.23
CA GLY A 130 1.35 29.75 5.71
C GLY A 130 1.40 30.25 7.14
N MET A 131 0.36 30.00 7.93
CA MET A 131 0.24 30.43 9.32
C MET A 131 -0.44 29.36 10.18
N SER A 132 -0.23 29.41 11.50
CA SER A 132 -0.84 28.47 12.45
C SER A 132 -2.36 28.64 12.55
N ILE A 133 -3.07 27.59 12.96
CA ILE A 133 -4.53 27.64 13.18
C ILE A 133 -4.92 28.76 14.15
N PRO A 134 -4.26 28.97 15.30
CA PRO A 134 -4.54 30.12 16.17
C PRO A 134 -4.38 31.46 15.49
N ASP A 135 -3.34 31.62 14.64
CA ASP A 135 -3.08 32.86 13.90
C ASP A 135 -4.16 33.12 12.85
N ILE A 136 -4.67 32.07 12.20
CA ILE A 136 -5.79 32.17 11.27
C ILE A 136 -7.02 32.72 11.98
N PHE A 137 -7.39 32.16 13.15
CA PHE A 137 -8.53 32.64 13.94
C PHE A 137 -8.33 34.07 14.47
N ALA A 138 -7.09 34.50 14.67
CA ALA A 138 -6.81 35.86 15.10
C ALA A 138 -6.88 36.89 13.96
N THR A 139 -6.76 36.43 12.70
CA THR A 139 -6.71 37.28 11.51
C THR A 139 -8.07 37.44 10.86
N TYR A 140 -8.93 36.42 10.91
CA TYR A 140 -10.29 36.39 10.33
C TYR A 140 -11.35 36.23 11.42
#